data_a194b1277d24b19bdb1f37bb93b9ee17
#
_entry.id   a194b1277d24b19bdb1f37bb93b9ee17
#
_cell.length_a   1.000
_cell.length_b   1.000
_cell.length_c   1.000
_cell.angle_alpha   90.00
_cell.angle_beta   90.00
_cell.angle_gamma   90.00
#
_symmetry.space_group_name_H-M   'P 1'
#
loop_
_entity.id
_entity.type
_entity.pdbx_description
1 polymer ?
#
loop_
_entity_poly.entity_id
_entity_poly.type
_entity_poly.pdbx_seq_one_letter_code
_entity_poly.pdbx_strand_id
1 'polypeptide(L)'
;ELRVSNEGGRIVYARLKEYDDYQGQPLVLFDEQDSELNFSLVTADNRVVNTSDLFFAPVQQGDNGLTMRLAVGEAGYLDFVYTLTPNHYRVVFQIKGTGLNGLLSPSTHSLDMVWTQDIRQQEKGRSFEERYVSLNYKLVADDVDRLSETRDDSKQISNRLRWIGFKDMFFSSVLI
;
A
#
# COMPACT_ATOMS: atom_id res chain seq x y z
N GLU A 1 13.10 4.34 6.02
CA GLU A 1 13.35 4.68 4.62
C GLU A 1 12.25 4.09 3.76
N LEU A 2 11.75 4.90 2.81
CA LEU A 2 10.79 4.45 1.80
C LEU A 2 11.33 4.78 0.42
N ARG A 3 10.99 3.95 -0.58
CA ARG A 3 11.18 4.24 -2.00
C ARG A 3 9.84 4.15 -2.71
N VAL A 4 9.62 5.05 -3.63
CA VAL A 4 8.41 5.12 -4.44
C VAL A 4 8.80 4.93 -5.90
N SER A 5 8.10 4.04 -6.60
CA SER A 5 8.32 3.78 -8.03
C SER A 5 7.60 4.84 -8.87
N ASN A 6 8.16 5.15 -10.02
CA ASN A 6 7.44 5.90 -11.06
C ASN A 6 6.32 5.05 -11.67
N GLU A 7 6.51 3.76 -11.79
CA GLU A 7 5.48 2.81 -12.21
C GLU A 7 4.48 2.60 -11.08
N GLY A 8 3.24 2.95 -11.33
CA GLY A 8 2.16 2.92 -10.34
C GLY A 8 2.17 4.05 -9.33
N GLY A 9 3.24 4.85 -9.23
CA GLY A 9 3.38 5.90 -8.21
C GLY A 9 3.39 5.36 -6.78
N ARG A 10 3.60 4.05 -6.55
CA ARG A 10 3.42 3.30 -5.31
C ARG A 10 4.70 3.17 -4.49
N ILE A 11 4.56 2.96 -3.18
CA ILE A 11 5.69 2.57 -2.33
C ILE A 11 6.11 1.15 -2.71
N VAL A 12 7.39 0.97 -3.05
CA VAL A 12 7.98 -0.31 -3.47
C VAL A 12 9.06 -0.82 -2.52
N TYR A 13 9.36 -0.09 -1.47
CA TYR A 13 10.40 -0.48 -0.52
C TYR A 13 10.15 0.19 0.82
N ALA A 14 10.24 -0.58 1.90
CA ALA A 14 10.19 -0.08 3.26
C ALA A 14 11.28 -0.72 4.13
N ARG A 15 12.16 0.12 4.71
CA ARG A 15 13.21 -0.30 5.62
C ARG A 15 13.06 0.40 6.96
N LEU A 16 13.18 -0.35 8.04
CA LEU A 16 13.25 0.16 9.41
C LEU A 16 14.73 0.41 9.75
N LYS A 17 15.11 1.68 9.98
CA LYS A 17 16.52 2.08 10.12
C LYS A 17 17.19 1.64 11.42
N GLU A 18 16.39 1.38 12.45
CA GLU A 18 16.85 1.07 13.81
C GLU A 18 16.82 -0.43 14.11
N TYR A 19 16.54 -1.25 13.08
CA TYR A 19 16.42 -2.70 13.24
C TYR A 19 17.23 -3.42 12.17
N ASP A 20 17.78 -4.54 12.56
CA ASP A 20 18.44 -5.48 11.67
C ASP A 20 17.71 -6.84 11.71
N ASP A 21 17.86 -7.63 10.65
CA ASP A 21 17.38 -8.98 10.59
C ASP A 21 18.31 -9.95 11.37
N TYR A 22 17.98 -11.24 11.40
CA TYR A 22 18.78 -12.25 12.11
C TYR A 22 20.20 -12.46 11.53
N GLN A 23 20.50 -11.92 10.36
CA GLN A 23 21.83 -11.96 9.73
C GLN A 23 22.62 -10.69 10.01
N GLY A 24 22.06 -9.73 10.73
CA GLY A 24 22.65 -8.41 10.97
C GLY A 24 22.58 -7.50 9.74
N GLN A 25 21.64 -7.77 8.81
CA GLN A 25 21.38 -6.90 7.67
C GLN A 25 20.23 -5.93 7.99
N PRO A 26 20.18 -4.77 7.34
CA PRO A 26 19.10 -3.83 7.53
C PRO A 26 17.73 -4.47 7.35
N LEU A 27 16.83 -4.28 8.32
CA LEU A 27 15.50 -4.86 8.30
C LEU A 27 14.63 -4.21 7.23
N VAL A 28 14.32 -4.99 6.19
CA VAL A 28 13.46 -4.61 5.06
C VAL A 28 12.14 -5.36 5.17
N LEU A 29 11.04 -4.60 5.32
CA LEU A 29 9.70 -5.20 5.42
C LEU A 29 9.22 -5.78 4.10
N PHE A 30 9.50 -5.08 3.01
CA PHE A 30 9.21 -5.50 1.64
C PHE A 30 10.01 -4.69 0.63
N ASP A 31 10.18 -5.24 -0.55
CA ASP A 31 10.67 -4.54 -1.74
C ASP A 31 9.70 -4.68 -2.93
N GLU A 32 10.12 -4.24 -4.09
CA GLU A 32 9.28 -4.19 -5.30
C GLU A 32 8.73 -5.56 -5.73
N GLN A 33 9.46 -6.63 -5.46
CA GLN A 33 9.06 -8.00 -5.82
C GLN A 33 8.07 -8.61 -4.83
N ASP A 34 8.09 -8.12 -3.57
CA ASP A 34 7.30 -8.65 -2.48
C ASP A 34 5.92 -8.00 -2.36
N SER A 35 5.68 -6.87 -3.03
CA SER A 35 4.48 -6.09 -2.77
C SER A 35 3.86 -5.49 -4.02
N GLU A 36 2.54 -5.42 -4.03
CA GLU A 36 1.77 -4.68 -5.02
C GLU A 36 0.78 -3.76 -4.31
N LEU A 37 0.61 -2.57 -4.83
CA LEU A 37 -0.47 -1.66 -4.49
C LEU A 37 -0.99 -1.05 -5.78
N ASN A 38 -2.23 -1.37 -6.14
CA ASN A 38 -2.88 -0.90 -7.35
C ASN A 38 -4.24 -0.30 -7.03
N PHE A 39 -4.60 0.76 -7.75
CA PHE A 39 -5.94 1.33 -7.77
C PHE A 39 -6.51 1.21 -9.17
N SER A 40 -7.77 0.76 -9.26
CA SER A 40 -8.48 0.67 -10.53
C SER A 40 -9.37 1.90 -10.72
N LEU A 41 -9.20 2.58 -11.83
CA LEU A 41 -9.95 3.74 -12.26
C LEU A 41 -10.91 3.34 -13.37
N VAL A 42 -12.15 3.78 -13.33
CA VAL A 42 -13.11 3.58 -14.43
C VAL A 42 -13.23 4.89 -15.21
N THR A 43 -12.88 4.84 -16.48
CA THR A 43 -12.95 5.99 -17.39
C THR A 43 -14.38 6.26 -17.85
N ALA A 44 -14.65 7.44 -18.42
CA ALA A 44 -15.97 7.84 -18.90
C ALA A 44 -16.51 6.93 -20.03
N ASP A 45 -15.62 6.28 -20.78
CA ASP A 45 -15.94 5.27 -21.79
C ASP A 45 -15.98 3.81 -21.22
N ASN A 46 -16.11 3.68 -19.91
CA ASN A 46 -16.23 2.42 -19.16
C ASN A 46 -15.04 1.46 -19.31
N ARG A 47 -13.84 1.95 -19.58
CA ARG A 47 -12.62 1.14 -19.48
C ARG A 47 -12.07 1.16 -18.06
N VAL A 48 -11.56 0.02 -17.63
CA VAL A 48 -10.80 -0.08 -16.37
C VAL A 48 -9.34 0.18 -16.68
N VAL A 49 -8.74 1.09 -15.93
CA VAL A 49 -7.31 1.44 -16.02
C VAL A 49 -6.70 1.24 -14.65
N ASN A 50 -5.65 0.43 -14.57
CA ASN A 50 -4.93 0.18 -13.34
C ASN A 50 -3.78 1.18 -13.19
N THR A 51 -3.63 1.72 -12.00
CA THR A 51 -2.52 2.65 -11.72
C THR A 51 -1.16 1.98 -11.83
N SER A 52 -1.06 0.67 -11.58
CA SER A 52 0.16 -0.13 -11.77
C SER A 52 0.72 -0.07 -13.18
N ASP A 53 -0.14 0.14 -14.18
CA ASP A 53 0.24 0.18 -15.60
C ASP A 53 0.63 1.60 -16.07
N LEU A 54 0.62 2.58 -15.17
CA LEU A 54 0.79 4.00 -15.47
C LEU A 54 2.07 4.56 -14.86
N PHE A 55 2.66 5.55 -15.54
CA PHE A 55 3.89 6.19 -15.10
C PHE A 55 3.61 7.55 -14.47
N PHE A 56 4.00 7.68 -13.22
CA PHE A 56 3.93 8.91 -12.43
C PHE A 56 5.31 9.59 -12.43
N ALA A 57 5.30 10.91 -12.36
CA ALA A 57 6.51 11.70 -12.21
C ALA A 57 6.54 12.41 -10.85
N PRO A 58 7.67 12.51 -10.16
CA PRO A 58 7.79 13.31 -8.96
C PRO A 58 7.69 14.80 -9.32
N VAL A 59 6.71 15.50 -8.72
CA VAL A 59 6.50 16.95 -8.96
C VAL A 59 6.82 17.79 -7.73
N GLN A 60 6.83 17.18 -6.56
CA GLN A 60 7.27 17.78 -5.31
C GLN A 60 8.00 16.74 -4.47
N GLN A 61 9.20 17.05 -4.03
CA GLN A 61 10.02 16.21 -3.18
C GLN A 61 10.65 17.06 -2.08
N GLY A 62 10.57 16.59 -0.86
CA GLY A 62 11.19 17.19 0.33
C GLY A 62 11.53 16.11 1.35
N ASP A 63 12.14 16.50 2.47
CA ASP A 63 12.63 15.57 3.49
C ASP A 63 11.54 14.61 4.03
N ASN A 64 10.30 15.10 4.11
CA ASN A 64 9.18 14.35 4.69
C ASN A 64 7.97 14.23 3.75
N GLY A 65 8.09 14.59 2.49
CA GLY A 65 6.97 14.57 1.56
C GLY A 65 7.37 14.31 0.13
N LEU A 66 6.51 13.59 -0.58
CA LEU A 66 6.66 13.29 -1.99
C LEU A 66 5.28 13.35 -2.66
N THR A 67 5.20 14.05 -3.78
CA THR A 67 4.01 14.02 -4.66
C THR A 67 4.41 13.39 -5.99
N MET A 68 3.76 12.28 -6.31
CA MET A 68 3.88 11.59 -7.59
C MET A 68 2.67 11.96 -8.44
N ARG A 69 2.89 12.49 -9.62
CA ARG A 69 1.85 12.99 -10.52
C ARG A 69 1.72 12.15 -11.77
N LEU A 70 0.52 11.73 -12.06
CA LEU A 70 0.09 11.23 -13.36
C LEU A 70 -0.60 12.36 -14.11
N ALA A 71 -0.02 12.79 -15.24
CA ALA A 71 -0.69 13.76 -16.14
C ALA A 71 -1.79 13.04 -16.93
N VAL A 72 -2.98 13.66 -17.03
CA VAL A 72 -4.14 13.11 -17.73
C VAL A 72 -4.72 14.18 -18.65
N GLY A 73 -4.61 13.97 -19.97
CA GLY A 73 -4.99 14.98 -20.96
C GLY A 73 -4.12 16.24 -20.87
N GLU A 74 -4.68 17.39 -21.29
CA GLU A 74 -3.91 18.64 -21.36
C GLU A 74 -3.79 19.40 -20.03
N ALA A 75 -4.77 19.26 -19.13
CA ALA A 75 -4.85 20.05 -17.90
C ALA A 75 -5.24 19.23 -16.66
N GLY A 76 -5.53 17.94 -16.83
CA GLY A 76 -5.89 17.04 -15.72
C GLY A 76 -4.68 16.35 -15.12
N TYR A 77 -4.77 16.00 -13.86
CA TYR A 77 -3.77 15.16 -13.21
C TYR A 77 -4.32 14.42 -12.00
N LEU A 78 -3.69 13.29 -11.70
CA LEU A 78 -3.88 12.51 -10.47
C LEU A 78 -2.59 12.55 -9.68
N ASP A 79 -2.66 13.01 -8.44
CA ASP A 79 -1.54 13.08 -7.52
C ASP A 79 -1.67 12.02 -6.42
N PHE A 80 -0.59 11.29 -6.21
CA PHE A 80 -0.35 10.45 -5.04
C PHE A 80 0.58 11.22 -4.11
N VAL A 81 0.04 11.66 -2.99
CA VAL A 81 0.75 12.50 -2.02
C VAL A 81 1.11 11.68 -0.80
N TYR A 82 2.39 11.53 -0.54
CA TYR A 82 2.97 10.84 0.60
C TYR A 82 3.56 11.85 1.58
N THR A 83 3.20 11.72 2.85
CA THR A 83 3.78 12.54 3.91
C THR A 83 4.23 11.67 5.07
N LEU A 84 5.49 11.81 5.45
CA LEU A 84 6.09 11.15 6.60
C LEU A 84 6.02 12.06 7.82
N THR A 85 5.67 11.48 8.97
CA THR A 85 5.82 12.16 10.25
C THR A 85 7.20 11.82 10.82
N PRO A 86 8.06 12.80 11.12
CA PRO A 86 9.37 12.54 11.71
C PRO A 86 9.25 11.70 13.00
N ASN A 87 10.16 10.74 13.17
CA ASN A 87 10.19 9.81 14.30
C ASN A 87 8.93 8.95 14.50
N HIS A 88 8.20 8.71 13.41
CA HIS A 88 7.03 7.82 13.39
C HIS A 88 7.11 6.86 12.20
N TYR A 89 6.52 5.67 12.36
CA TYR A 89 6.37 4.67 11.29
C TYR A 89 5.11 4.90 10.44
N ARG A 90 4.44 6.05 10.60
CA ARG A 90 3.22 6.38 9.86
C ARG A 90 3.54 7.15 8.59
N VAL A 91 2.90 6.70 7.52
CA VAL A 91 2.84 7.41 6.23
C VAL A 91 1.41 7.89 6.03
N VAL A 92 1.22 9.17 5.79
CA VAL A 92 -0.07 9.70 5.32
C VAL A 92 -0.06 9.63 3.80
N PHE A 93 -1.04 8.93 3.24
CA PHE A 93 -1.22 8.80 1.80
C PHE A 93 -2.54 9.44 1.39
N GLN A 94 -2.50 10.29 0.36
CA GLN A 94 -3.67 10.95 -0.20
C GLN A 94 -3.68 10.83 -1.72
N ILE A 95 -4.84 10.56 -2.27
CA ILE A 95 -5.10 10.58 -3.71
C ILE A 95 -5.86 11.87 -4.02
N LYS A 96 -5.32 12.72 -4.93
CA LYS A 96 -5.92 13.98 -5.31
C LYS A 96 -6.07 14.07 -6.83
N GLY A 97 -7.29 14.24 -7.30
CA GLY A 97 -7.60 14.44 -8.71
C GLY A 97 -7.88 15.92 -8.99
N THR A 98 -7.33 16.44 -10.08
CA THR A 98 -7.61 17.79 -10.57
C THR A 98 -7.90 17.71 -12.07
N GLY A 99 -8.96 18.40 -12.52
CA GLY A 99 -9.32 18.45 -13.94
C GLY A 99 -9.75 17.10 -14.54
N LEU A 100 -10.18 16.15 -13.71
CA LEU A 100 -10.58 14.79 -14.14
C LEU A 100 -12.06 14.69 -14.52
N ASN A 101 -12.82 15.79 -14.47
CA ASN A 101 -14.23 15.82 -14.85
C ASN A 101 -14.39 15.43 -16.33
N GLY A 102 -15.27 14.46 -16.60
CA GLY A 102 -15.50 13.94 -17.94
C GLY A 102 -14.45 12.93 -18.42
N LEU A 103 -13.40 12.66 -17.65
CA LEU A 103 -12.41 11.62 -17.91
C LEU A 103 -12.69 10.34 -17.12
N LEU A 104 -13.18 10.50 -15.90
CA LEU A 104 -13.64 9.38 -15.07
C LEU A 104 -15.14 9.18 -15.19
N SER A 105 -15.58 7.94 -14.99
CA SER A 105 -17.01 7.60 -15.02
C SER A 105 -17.75 8.32 -13.89
N PRO A 106 -18.85 9.03 -14.19
CA PRO A 106 -19.64 9.73 -13.18
C PRO A 106 -20.33 8.80 -12.20
N SER A 107 -20.41 7.51 -12.51
CA SER A 107 -20.96 6.47 -11.61
C SER A 107 -19.92 5.91 -10.63
N THR A 108 -18.65 6.27 -10.77
CA THR A 108 -17.57 5.80 -9.87
C THR A 108 -17.56 6.65 -8.61
N HIS A 109 -17.98 6.06 -7.49
CA HIS A 109 -18.01 6.69 -6.17
C HIS A 109 -16.95 6.11 -5.21
N SER A 110 -16.21 5.12 -5.65
CA SER A 110 -15.15 4.45 -4.90
C SER A 110 -14.02 4.03 -5.84
N LEU A 111 -12.85 3.83 -5.28
CA LEU A 111 -11.71 3.23 -5.99
C LEU A 111 -11.55 1.79 -5.49
N ASP A 112 -11.44 0.87 -6.42
CA ASP A 112 -11.03 -0.49 -6.09
C ASP A 112 -9.53 -0.50 -5.87
N MET A 113 -9.09 -1.18 -4.82
CA MET A 113 -7.69 -1.29 -4.43
C MET A 113 -7.30 -2.75 -4.31
N VAL A 114 -6.18 -3.11 -4.88
CA VAL A 114 -5.49 -4.39 -4.64
C VAL A 114 -4.21 -4.08 -3.86
N TRP A 115 -4.03 -4.78 -2.75
CA TRP A 115 -2.80 -4.72 -1.96
C TRP A 115 -2.34 -6.12 -1.62
N THR A 116 -1.15 -6.47 -2.07
CA THR A 116 -0.48 -7.75 -1.77
C THR A 116 0.86 -7.49 -1.10
N GLN A 117 1.27 -8.41 -0.24
CA GLN A 117 2.58 -8.36 0.38
C GLN A 117 3.04 -9.77 0.76
N ASP A 118 4.21 -10.16 0.28
CA ASP A 118 4.92 -11.34 0.76
C ASP A 118 5.66 -10.98 2.04
N ILE A 119 5.53 -11.81 3.07
CA ILE A 119 6.19 -11.61 4.36
C ILE A 119 7.60 -12.22 4.33
N ARG A 120 8.60 -11.36 4.42
CA ARG A 120 10.01 -11.74 4.46
C ARG A 120 10.37 -12.41 5.78
N GLN A 121 11.31 -13.34 5.71
CA GLN A 121 11.91 -13.90 6.91
C GLN A 121 12.81 -12.86 7.59
N GLN A 122 12.51 -12.51 8.83
CA GLN A 122 13.29 -11.59 9.66
C GLN A 122 14.03 -12.31 10.80
N GLU A 123 13.56 -13.50 11.18
CA GLU A 123 14.09 -14.28 12.28
C GLU A 123 14.79 -15.56 11.82
N LYS A 124 15.72 -16.07 12.64
CA LYS A 124 16.54 -17.27 12.31
C LYS A 124 15.71 -18.53 12.08
N GLY A 125 14.61 -18.67 12.78
CA GLY A 125 13.75 -19.85 12.75
C GLY A 125 12.49 -19.66 11.92
N ARG A 126 12.55 -19.82 10.58
CA ARG A 126 11.40 -19.62 9.69
C ARG A 126 10.12 -20.33 10.15
N SER A 127 10.21 -21.62 10.48
CA SER A 127 9.05 -22.38 10.95
C SER A 127 8.47 -21.90 12.30
N PHE A 128 9.26 -21.18 13.08
CA PHE A 128 8.78 -20.55 14.30
C PHE A 128 8.11 -19.20 13.99
N GLU A 129 8.74 -18.39 13.16
CA GLU A 129 8.26 -17.09 12.71
C GLU A 129 6.90 -17.19 11.99
N GLU A 130 6.75 -18.16 11.08
CA GLU A 130 5.51 -18.41 10.33
C GLU A 130 4.27 -18.58 11.21
N ARG A 131 4.41 -19.06 12.44
CA ARG A 131 3.28 -19.20 13.39
C ARG A 131 2.67 -17.85 13.80
N TYR A 132 3.38 -16.77 13.59
CA TYR A 132 2.97 -15.41 13.95
C TYR A 132 2.57 -14.57 12.76
N VAL A 133 2.84 -15.05 11.55
CA VAL A 133 2.39 -14.39 10.31
C VAL A 133 0.87 -14.50 10.20
N SER A 134 0.22 -13.44 9.82
CA SER A 134 -1.23 -13.44 9.59
C SER A 134 -1.67 -12.16 8.87
N LEU A 135 -2.78 -12.24 8.18
CA LEU A 135 -3.52 -11.07 7.72
C LEU A 135 -4.55 -10.73 8.80
N ASN A 136 -4.39 -9.60 9.44
CA ASN A 136 -5.30 -9.13 10.48
C ASN A 136 -6.17 -7.99 9.96
N TYR A 137 -7.39 -7.91 10.45
CA TYR A 137 -8.28 -6.81 10.12
C TYR A 137 -9.21 -6.48 11.30
N LYS A 138 -9.72 -5.27 11.30
CA LYS A 138 -10.71 -4.81 12.27
C LYS A 138 -11.88 -4.17 11.54
N LEU A 139 -13.08 -4.63 11.86
CA LEU A 139 -14.31 -3.97 11.47
C LEU A 139 -14.57 -2.75 12.36
N VAL A 140 -15.37 -1.81 11.88
CA VAL A 140 -15.71 -0.60 12.68
C VAL A 140 -16.47 -0.97 13.95
N ALA A 141 -17.37 -1.97 13.85
CA ALA A 141 -18.29 -2.34 14.94
C ALA A 141 -17.87 -3.60 15.72
N ASP A 142 -16.87 -4.34 15.26
CA ASP A 142 -16.50 -5.66 15.83
C ASP A 142 -15.04 -5.68 16.32
N ASP A 143 -14.66 -6.79 16.93
CA ASP A 143 -13.30 -7.05 17.36
C ASP A 143 -12.34 -7.33 16.20
N VAL A 144 -11.06 -7.51 16.54
CA VAL A 144 -10.02 -7.90 15.58
C VAL A 144 -10.20 -9.37 15.22
N ASP A 145 -10.12 -9.65 13.92
CA ASP A 145 -10.14 -11.00 13.38
C ASP A 145 -8.96 -11.20 12.42
N ARG A 146 -8.69 -12.44 12.01
CA ARG A 146 -7.51 -12.75 11.19
C ARG A 146 -7.73 -13.92 10.24
N LEU A 147 -6.93 -13.94 9.18
CA LEU A 147 -6.65 -15.10 8.35
C LEU A 147 -5.24 -15.58 8.67
N SER A 148 -5.05 -16.88 8.73
CA SER A 148 -3.75 -17.52 9.05
C SER A 148 -3.09 -18.02 7.78
N GLU A 149 -1.76 -17.94 7.70
CA GLU A 149 -0.94 -18.44 6.59
C GLU A 149 -0.77 -19.96 6.58
N THR A 150 -1.18 -20.65 7.63
CA THR A 150 -1.00 -22.11 7.72
C THR A 150 -1.80 -22.91 6.70
N ARG A 151 -2.70 -22.25 6.00
CA ARG A 151 -3.53 -22.81 4.91
C ARG A 151 -4.02 -21.68 4.02
N ASP A 152 -4.38 -22.01 2.78
CA ASP A 152 -5.11 -21.08 1.93
C ASP A 152 -6.44 -20.74 2.58
N ASP A 153 -6.66 -19.48 2.80
CA ASP A 153 -7.85 -18.95 3.45
C ASP A 153 -8.33 -17.68 2.75
N SER A 154 -9.64 -17.48 2.75
CA SER A 154 -10.25 -16.27 2.19
C SER A 154 -11.49 -15.88 2.96
N LYS A 155 -11.75 -14.59 3.06
CA LYS A 155 -12.95 -14.07 3.69
C LYS A 155 -13.48 -12.87 2.94
N GLN A 156 -14.72 -12.96 2.51
CA GLN A 156 -15.44 -11.82 1.97
C GLN A 156 -16.05 -11.01 3.12
N ILE A 157 -15.74 -9.72 3.16
CA ILE A 157 -16.20 -8.80 4.19
C ILE A 157 -17.09 -7.75 3.54
N SER A 158 -18.36 -7.69 3.95
CA SER A 158 -19.32 -6.68 3.50
C SER A 158 -19.37 -5.46 4.42
N ASN A 159 -18.85 -5.59 5.63
CA ASN A 159 -18.85 -4.53 6.63
C ASN A 159 -17.64 -3.60 6.44
N ARG A 160 -17.79 -2.38 6.91
CA ARG A 160 -16.74 -1.36 6.84
C ARG A 160 -15.54 -1.75 7.70
N LEU A 161 -14.37 -1.82 7.07
CA LEU A 161 -13.10 -2.00 7.76
C LEU A 161 -12.65 -0.70 8.42
N ARG A 162 -12.05 -0.84 9.60
CA ARG A 162 -11.32 0.23 10.26
C ARG A 162 -9.85 0.20 9.87
N TRP A 163 -9.27 -1.00 9.78
CA TRP A 163 -7.92 -1.23 9.30
C TRP A 163 -7.74 -2.68 8.85
N ILE A 164 -6.74 -2.91 8.01
CA ILE A 164 -6.26 -4.22 7.58
C ILE A 164 -4.73 -4.20 7.55
N GLY A 165 -4.08 -5.32 7.85
CA GLY A 165 -2.63 -5.36 7.86
C GLY A 165 -2.04 -6.76 7.78
N PHE A 166 -0.89 -6.81 7.13
CA PHE A 166 0.00 -7.96 7.13
C PHE A 166 0.88 -7.90 8.38
N LYS A 167 0.81 -8.94 9.18
CA LYS A 167 1.56 -9.07 10.42
C LYS A 167 2.63 -10.14 10.27
N ASP A 168 3.84 -9.79 10.58
CA ASP A 168 4.96 -10.68 10.90
C ASP A 168 5.06 -10.86 12.43
N MET A 169 6.11 -11.53 12.91
CA MET A 169 6.31 -11.80 14.34
C MET A 169 6.40 -10.49 15.15
N PHE A 170 7.23 -9.53 14.73
CA PHE A 170 7.48 -8.29 15.45
C PHE A 170 7.04 -7.04 14.72
N PHE A 171 6.79 -7.13 13.41
CA PHE A 171 6.50 -5.99 12.55
C PHE A 171 5.15 -6.17 11.85
N SER A 172 4.62 -5.06 11.34
CA SER A 172 3.37 -5.11 10.58
C SER A 172 3.31 -3.97 9.57
N SER A 173 2.74 -4.26 8.41
CA SER A 173 2.31 -3.28 7.43
C SER A 173 0.81 -3.10 7.55
N VAL A 174 0.33 -1.90 7.89
CA VAL A 174 -1.09 -1.67 8.21
C VAL A 174 -1.64 -0.51 7.40
N LEU A 175 -2.80 -0.72 6.79
CA LEU A 175 -3.62 0.29 6.14
C LEU A 175 -4.80 0.64 7.04
N ILE A 176 -4.98 1.94 7.36
CA ILE A 176 -5.97 2.47 8.31
C ILE A 176 -6.96 3.39 7.58
#